data_123c4452c7d2ac100b3b756b042e6607
#
_entry.id   123c4452c7d2ac100b3b756b042e6607
#
_cell.length_a   1.000
_cell.length_b   1.000
_cell.length_c   1.000
_cell.angle_alpha   90.00
_cell.angle_beta   90.00
_cell.angle_gamma   90.00
#
_symmetry.space_group_name_H-M   'P 1'
#
loop_
_entity.id
_entity.type
_entity.pdbx_description
1 polymer ?
#
loop_
_entity_poly.entity_id
_entity_poly.type
_entity_poly.pdbx_seq_one_letter_code
_entity_poly.pdbx_strand_id
1 'polypeptide(L)'
;DDKIVNAFREAKVMISIMSPRYMKSEWCLKELNEFYKAASDGGSIKVGEKARIFKVIKTPIDARDIPEHIPQVLQSILGFEFFDFDPDTGRLVEYDETFGERARQNYFSRIYDLAYEICDLLKNYQSGTPGAVTAAPASKTDGKTIYLATTSSDLLVERDCIKRELTERGHRVLPDANLPLIGPELEGYLNEVLPHCDLAIHMVGARYGMIPEDAQCSVSELQNRLA
;
A
#
# COMPACT_ATOMS: atom_id res chain seq x y z
N ASP A 1 23.96 20.95 10.47
CA ASP A 1 23.09 20.29 9.51
C ASP A 1 23.79 19.33 8.55
N ASP A 2 25.12 19.41 8.40
CA ASP A 2 25.89 18.45 7.60
C ASP A 2 25.79 17.00 8.11
N LYS A 3 25.52 16.80 9.40
CA LYS A 3 25.34 15.48 10.01
C LYS A 3 24.07 14.78 9.47
N ILE A 4 22.98 15.52 9.28
CA ILE A 4 21.71 14.98 8.75
C ILE A 4 21.87 14.61 7.28
N VAL A 5 22.50 15.48 6.50
CA VAL A 5 22.77 15.23 5.07
C VAL A 5 23.67 14.00 4.87
N ASN A 6 24.70 13.85 5.72
CA ASN A 6 25.54 12.66 5.68
C ASN A 6 24.79 11.39 6.09
N ALA A 7 23.93 11.47 7.10
CA ALA A 7 23.07 10.34 7.49
C ALA A 7 22.13 9.89 6.34
N PHE A 8 21.62 10.81 5.53
CA PHE A 8 20.80 10.47 4.37
C PHE A 8 21.57 9.72 3.28
N ARG A 9 22.85 10.00 3.09
CA ARG A 9 23.69 9.28 2.12
C ARG A 9 23.95 7.84 2.54
N GLU A 10 24.01 7.57 3.84
CA GLU A 10 24.27 6.24 4.40
C GLU A 10 22.96 5.46 4.59
N ALA A 11 21.83 6.13 4.79
CA ALA A 11 20.55 5.50 5.03
C ALA A 11 20.04 4.73 3.80
N LYS A 12 19.65 3.48 4.02
CA LYS A 12 19.06 2.64 2.97
C LYS A 12 17.58 2.90 2.76
N VAL A 13 16.91 3.32 3.82
CA VAL A 13 15.46 3.51 3.90
C VAL A 13 15.17 4.80 4.66
N MET A 14 14.13 5.50 4.26
CA MET A 14 13.54 6.63 4.99
C MET A 14 12.08 6.33 5.32
N ILE A 15 11.70 6.51 6.59
CA ILE A 15 10.30 6.51 7.02
C ILE A 15 9.91 7.95 7.26
N SER A 16 8.94 8.45 6.51
CA SER A 16 8.44 9.83 6.63
C SER A 16 7.03 9.83 7.22
N ILE A 17 6.87 10.40 8.42
CA ILE A 17 5.57 10.51 9.08
C ILE A 17 4.92 11.82 8.63
N MET A 18 3.96 11.68 7.74
CA MET A 18 3.32 12.78 7.04
C MET A 18 2.00 13.19 7.69
N SER A 19 1.75 14.47 7.70
CA SER A 19 0.51 15.11 8.15
C SER A 19 0.32 16.43 7.38
N PRO A 20 -0.86 17.08 7.43
CA PRO A 20 -1.04 18.40 6.83
C PRO A 20 -0.01 19.44 7.33
N ARG A 21 0.41 19.34 8.62
CA ARG A 21 1.44 20.21 9.18
C ARG A 21 2.84 19.91 8.61
N TYR A 22 3.14 18.63 8.35
CA TYR A 22 4.39 18.22 7.71
C TYR A 22 4.51 18.84 6.31
N MET A 23 3.41 18.84 5.53
CA MET A 23 3.38 19.41 4.19
C MET A 23 3.60 20.92 4.15
N LYS A 24 3.34 21.62 5.26
CA LYS A 24 3.56 23.08 5.41
C LYS A 24 4.93 23.42 6.00
N SER A 25 5.74 22.41 6.37
CA SER A 25 7.07 22.61 6.97
C SER A 25 8.16 22.55 5.89
N GLU A 26 8.75 23.69 5.57
CA GLU A 26 9.90 23.78 4.65
C GLU A 26 11.05 22.87 5.05
N TRP A 27 11.27 22.70 6.37
CA TRP A 27 12.32 21.84 6.90
C TRP A 27 12.04 20.35 6.59
N CYS A 28 10.84 19.88 6.88
CA CYS A 28 10.46 18.48 6.61
C CYS A 28 10.51 18.16 5.12
N LEU A 29 10.07 19.09 4.27
CA LEU A 29 10.13 18.95 2.83
C LEU A 29 11.58 18.97 2.31
N LYS A 30 12.44 19.77 2.92
CA LYS A 30 13.87 19.79 2.61
C LYS A 30 14.52 18.45 2.95
N GLU A 31 14.26 17.88 4.12
CA GLU A 31 14.77 16.55 4.51
C GLU A 31 14.34 15.47 3.53
N LEU A 32 13.07 15.45 3.14
CA LEU A 32 12.52 14.51 2.15
C LEU A 32 13.24 14.64 0.80
N ASN A 33 13.43 15.87 0.32
CA ASN A 33 14.11 16.16 -0.94
C ASN A 33 15.60 15.79 -0.90
N GLU A 34 16.29 16.07 0.21
CA GLU A 34 17.71 15.71 0.38
C GLU A 34 17.92 14.19 0.38
N PHE A 35 17.05 13.43 1.07
CA PHE A 35 17.08 11.97 0.98
C PHE A 35 16.79 11.48 -0.45
N TYR A 36 15.80 12.07 -1.12
CA TYR A 36 15.44 11.72 -2.49
C TYR A 36 16.65 11.91 -3.44
N LYS A 37 17.33 13.05 -3.35
CA LYS A 37 18.54 13.35 -4.13
C LYS A 37 19.65 12.35 -3.81
N ALA A 38 19.97 12.15 -2.53
CA ALA A 38 21.02 11.23 -2.11
C ALA A 38 20.75 9.78 -2.57
N ALA A 39 19.49 9.35 -2.53
CA ALA A 39 19.09 8.05 -3.02
C ALA A 39 19.21 7.92 -4.55
N SER A 40 18.85 8.99 -5.29
CA SER A 40 18.94 9.04 -6.74
C SER A 40 20.39 9.08 -7.21
N ASP A 41 21.25 9.86 -6.57
CA ASP A 41 22.68 9.98 -6.88
C ASP A 41 23.44 8.69 -6.52
N GLY A 42 23.01 7.97 -5.47
CA GLY A 42 23.59 6.72 -5.01
C GLY A 42 23.09 5.46 -5.74
N GLY A 43 22.33 5.62 -6.83
CA GLY A 43 21.90 4.52 -7.69
C GLY A 43 20.41 4.54 -8.04
N SER A 44 19.50 4.47 -7.09
CA SER A 44 18.06 4.53 -7.34
C SER A 44 17.26 4.82 -6.08
N ILE A 45 16.16 5.57 -6.25
CA ILE A 45 15.14 5.74 -5.22
C ILE A 45 14.32 4.46 -5.02
N LYS A 46 14.40 3.53 -5.96
CA LYS A 46 13.72 2.23 -5.89
C LYS A 46 14.74 1.09 -5.85
N VAL A 47 14.37 0.01 -5.18
CA VAL A 47 15.05 -1.29 -5.21
C VAL A 47 14.03 -2.29 -5.77
N GLY A 48 14.22 -2.72 -7.03
CA GLY A 48 13.15 -3.37 -7.78
C GLY A 48 11.98 -2.42 -7.96
N GLU A 49 10.78 -2.88 -7.66
CA GLU A 49 9.56 -2.06 -7.74
C GLU A 49 9.31 -1.22 -6.48
N LYS A 50 10.04 -1.46 -5.39
CA LYS A 50 9.80 -0.82 -4.09
C LYS A 50 10.60 0.46 -3.91
N ALA A 51 9.95 1.50 -3.45
CA ALA A 51 10.59 2.76 -3.11
C ALA A 51 11.33 2.66 -1.76
N ARG A 52 12.46 3.35 -1.64
CA ARG A 52 13.25 3.46 -0.41
C ARG A 52 12.66 4.45 0.60
N ILE A 53 11.56 5.11 0.26
CA ILE A 53 10.81 6.03 1.12
C ILE A 53 9.47 5.40 1.46
N PHE A 54 9.22 5.21 2.75
CA PHE A 54 7.94 4.75 3.28
C PHE A 54 7.19 5.93 3.86
N LYS A 55 6.02 6.21 3.31
CA LYS A 55 5.12 7.26 3.82
C LYS A 55 4.18 6.67 4.86
N VAL A 56 4.26 7.18 6.08
CA VAL A 56 3.30 6.94 7.15
C VAL A 56 2.38 8.14 7.22
N ILE A 57 1.10 7.97 6.92
CA ILE A 57 0.12 9.05 6.92
C ILE A 57 -0.72 8.92 8.18
N LYS A 58 -0.45 9.78 9.17
CA LYS A 58 -1.18 9.76 10.44
C LYS A 58 -2.56 10.39 10.33
N THR A 59 -2.67 11.45 9.52
CA THR A 59 -3.89 12.24 9.33
C THR A 59 -4.07 12.48 7.85
N PRO A 60 -5.28 12.44 7.29
CA PRO A 60 -5.53 12.69 5.88
C PRO A 60 -4.89 13.98 5.38
N ILE A 61 -4.27 13.91 4.22
CA ILE A 61 -3.63 15.06 3.57
C ILE A 61 -4.46 15.38 2.33
N ASP A 62 -5.00 16.59 2.28
CA ASP A 62 -5.72 17.06 1.09
C ASP A 62 -4.73 17.25 -0.07
N ALA A 63 -5.12 16.89 -1.28
CA ALA A 63 -4.31 17.07 -2.47
C ALA A 63 -3.86 18.54 -2.67
N ARG A 64 -4.68 19.49 -2.21
CA ARG A 64 -4.39 20.93 -2.24
C ARG A 64 -3.28 21.37 -1.26
N ASP A 65 -3.03 20.58 -0.21
CA ASP A 65 -1.96 20.84 0.76
C ASP A 65 -0.61 20.26 0.32
N ILE A 66 -0.56 19.48 -0.78
CA ILE A 66 0.67 18.91 -1.30
C ILE A 66 1.39 19.98 -2.15
N PRO A 67 2.60 20.42 -1.76
CA PRO A 67 3.34 21.41 -2.52
C PRO A 67 3.73 20.92 -3.92
N GLU A 68 3.61 21.79 -4.92
CA GLU A 68 3.92 21.47 -6.33
C GLU A 68 5.38 21.04 -6.57
N HIS A 69 6.30 21.49 -5.72
CA HIS A 69 7.73 21.17 -5.83
C HIS A 69 8.10 19.77 -5.30
N ILE A 70 7.15 19.01 -4.76
CA ILE A 70 7.41 17.61 -4.37
C ILE A 70 7.55 16.77 -5.66
N PRO A 71 8.63 16.00 -5.82
CA PRO A 71 8.81 15.14 -6.97
C PRO A 71 7.62 14.21 -7.21
N GLN A 72 7.17 14.10 -8.45
CA GLN A 72 5.99 13.29 -8.82
C GLN A 72 6.14 11.83 -8.38
N VAL A 73 7.35 11.29 -8.40
CA VAL A 73 7.65 9.95 -7.89
C VAL A 73 7.29 9.81 -6.42
N LEU A 74 7.54 10.84 -5.60
CA LEU A 74 7.15 10.82 -4.19
C LEU A 74 5.64 10.92 -3.99
N GLN A 75 4.94 11.58 -4.90
CA GLN A 75 3.47 11.65 -4.87
C GLN A 75 2.85 10.28 -5.19
N SER A 76 3.44 9.54 -6.12
CA SER A 76 2.94 8.21 -6.55
C SER A 76 3.23 7.07 -5.57
N ILE A 77 4.11 7.26 -4.57
CA ILE A 77 4.36 6.24 -3.54
C ILE A 77 3.12 6.12 -2.66
N LEU A 78 2.56 4.92 -2.56
CA LEU A 78 1.47 4.62 -1.64
C LEU A 78 1.90 4.82 -0.19
N GLY A 79 1.04 5.42 0.62
CA GLY A 79 1.26 5.63 2.03
C GLY A 79 0.64 4.53 2.89
N PHE A 80 1.22 4.30 4.06
CA PHE A 80 0.60 3.51 5.11
C PHE A 80 -0.30 4.45 5.93
N GLU A 81 -1.60 4.31 5.75
CA GLU A 81 -2.59 5.13 6.45
C GLU A 81 -2.83 4.59 7.84
N PHE A 82 -2.63 5.45 8.85
CA PHE A 82 -2.87 5.17 10.28
C PHE A 82 -4.17 5.79 10.76
N PHE A 83 -5.14 5.81 9.89
CA PHE A 83 -6.51 6.29 10.17
C PHE A 83 -7.50 5.55 9.28
N ASP A 84 -8.76 5.68 9.62
CA ASP A 84 -9.90 5.24 8.83
C ASP A 84 -11.04 6.25 8.99
N PHE A 85 -12.07 6.11 8.20
CA PHE A 85 -13.31 6.86 8.38
C PHE A 85 -14.39 5.92 8.92
N ASP A 86 -15.00 6.33 10.01
CA ASP A 86 -16.14 5.61 10.56
C ASP A 86 -17.26 5.54 9.50
N PRO A 87 -17.68 4.32 9.10
CA PRO A 87 -18.59 4.16 7.97
C PRO A 87 -20.00 4.70 8.23
N ASP A 88 -20.40 4.81 9.49
CA ASP A 88 -21.74 5.25 9.87
C ASP A 88 -21.81 6.77 10.03
N THR A 89 -20.73 7.39 10.49
CA THR A 89 -20.69 8.83 10.81
C THR A 89 -19.82 9.64 9.85
N GLY A 90 -18.98 8.99 9.03
CA GLY A 90 -17.97 9.63 8.18
C GLY A 90 -16.86 10.34 8.95
N ARG A 91 -16.76 10.13 10.26
CA ARG A 91 -15.76 10.78 11.10
C ARG A 91 -14.42 10.10 10.98
N LEU A 92 -13.37 10.91 11.00
CA LEU A 92 -12.01 10.42 11.06
C LEU A 92 -11.74 9.68 12.39
N VAL A 93 -11.18 8.49 12.30
CA VAL A 93 -10.70 7.68 13.42
C VAL A 93 -9.22 7.43 13.22
N GLU A 94 -8.37 8.13 13.97
CA GLU A 94 -6.94 7.82 13.97
C GLU A 94 -6.70 6.49 14.69
N TYR A 95 -5.69 5.74 14.24
CA TYR A 95 -5.28 4.51 14.91
C TYR A 95 -4.46 4.83 16.15
N ASP A 96 -5.16 5.15 17.22
CA ASP A 96 -4.61 5.51 18.53
C ASP A 96 -5.44 4.82 19.62
N GLU A 97 -4.81 4.52 20.75
CA GLU A 97 -5.45 3.82 21.88
C GLU A 97 -6.68 4.56 22.42
N THR A 98 -6.73 5.89 22.26
CA THR A 98 -7.86 6.72 22.71
C THR A 98 -9.15 6.45 21.95
N PHE A 99 -9.06 5.88 20.74
CA PHE A 99 -10.20 5.52 19.90
C PHE A 99 -10.67 4.05 20.08
N GLY A 100 -10.16 3.37 21.10
CA GLY A 100 -10.61 2.05 21.52
C GLY A 100 -9.80 0.90 20.90
N GLU A 101 -10.18 -0.33 21.29
CA GLU A 101 -9.43 -1.55 20.99
C GLU A 101 -9.29 -1.81 19.48
N ARG A 102 -10.31 -1.52 18.68
CA ARG A 102 -10.25 -1.69 17.23
C ARG A 102 -9.20 -0.77 16.58
N ALA A 103 -9.14 0.50 17.00
CA ALA A 103 -8.12 1.43 16.50
C ALA A 103 -6.71 0.98 16.89
N ARG A 104 -6.55 0.46 18.10
CA ARG A 104 -5.31 -0.13 18.59
C ARG A 104 -4.88 -1.35 17.76
N GLN A 105 -5.79 -2.27 17.47
CA GLN A 105 -5.51 -3.44 16.63
C GLN A 105 -5.09 -3.02 15.22
N ASN A 106 -5.79 -2.07 14.61
CA ASN A 106 -5.46 -1.52 13.31
C ASN A 106 -4.07 -0.86 13.32
N TYR A 107 -3.72 -0.14 14.39
CA TYR A 107 -2.37 0.43 14.57
C TYR A 107 -1.29 -0.64 14.48
N PHE A 108 -1.40 -1.70 15.28
CA PHE A 108 -0.41 -2.79 15.27
C PHE A 108 -0.36 -3.54 13.93
N SER A 109 -1.51 -3.73 13.29
CA SER A 109 -1.54 -4.31 11.95
C SER A 109 -0.76 -3.46 10.95
N ARG A 110 -0.94 -2.14 10.95
CA ARG A 110 -0.18 -1.23 10.06
C ARG A 110 1.31 -1.17 10.37
N ILE A 111 1.69 -1.24 11.65
CA ILE A 111 3.10 -1.36 12.05
C ILE A 111 3.71 -2.66 11.50
N TYR A 112 2.98 -3.76 11.58
CA TYR A 112 3.44 -5.04 11.04
C TYR A 112 3.62 -4.99 9.52
N ASP A 113 2.65 -4.43 8.80
CA ASP A 113 2.71 -4.27 7.35
C ASP A 113 3.92 -3.41 6.94
N LEU A 114 4.13 -2.28 7.62
CA LEU A 114 5.28 -1.41 7.38
C LEU A 114 6.60 -2.13 7.65
N ALA A 115 6.70 -2.85 8.77
CA ALA A 115 7.90 -3.60 9.11
C ALA A 115 8.20 -4.70 8.09
N TYR A 116 7.18 -5.42 7.62
CA TYR A 116 7.31 -6.44 6.59
C TYR A 116 7.88 -5.85 5.29
N GLU A 117 7.29 -4.76 4.79
CA GLU A 117 7.73 -4.09 3.58
C GLU A 117 9.18 -3.57 3.67
N ILE A 118 9.56 -3.03 4.84
CA ILE A 118 10.94 -2.58 5.09
C ILE A 118 11.89 -3.77 5.08
N CYS A 119 11.55 -4.87 5.78
CA CYS A 119 12.38 -6.06 5.83
C CYS A 119 12.59 -6.68 4.45
N ASP A 120 11.54 -6.75 3.65
CA ASP A 120 11.61 -7.27 2.29
C ASP A 120 12.49 -6.39 1.39
N LEU A 121 12.33 -5.07 1.46
CA LEU A 121 13.21 -4.13 0.74
C LEU A 121 14.68 -4.29 1.15
N LEU A 122 14.96 -4.41 2.45
CA LEU A 122 16.33 -4.55 2.95
C LEU A 122 16.98 -5.88 2.53
N LYS A 123 16.22 -6.98 2.47
CA LYS A 123 16.67 -8.27 1.94
C LYS A 123 17.07 -8.14 0.46
N ASN A 124 16.23 -7.49 -0.33
CA ASN A 124 16.51 -7.25 -1.75
C ASN A 124 17.71 -6.32 -1.95
N TYR A 125 17.89 -5.36 -1.06
CA TYR A 125 19.06 -4.46 -1.10
C TYR A 125 20.37 -5.18 -0.80
N GLN A 126 20.38 -6.16 0.11
CA GLN A 126 21.58 -6.95 0.47
C GLN A 126 21.97 -7.95 -0.63
N SER A 127 21.03 -8.39 -1.44
CA SER A 127 21.27 -9.36 -2.52
C SER A 127 22.04 -8.79 -3.72
N GLY A 128 22.41 -7.51 -3.70
CA GLY A 128 23.44 -6.92 -4.58
C GLY A 128 23.10 -6.82 -6.06
N THR A 129 21.82 -6.80 -6.45
CA THR A 129 21.43 -6.71 -7.85
C THR A 129 20.78 -5.34 -8.14
N PRO A 130 21.51 -4.35 -8.69
CA PRO A 130 20.88 -3.16 -9.27
C PRO A 130 20.17 -3.63 -10.55
N GLY A 131 18.84 -3.63 -10.51
CA GLY A 131 18.03 -3.72 -11.72
C GLY A 131 17.67 -5.11 -12.24
N ALA A 132 17.90 -6.18 -11.49
CA ALA A 132 17.25 -7.44 -11.79
C ALA A 132 15.92 -7.50 -11.03
N VAL A 133 14.84 -7.62 -11.73
CA VAL A 133 13.59 -8.18 -11.21
C VAL A 133 13.90 -9.60 -10.74
N THR A 134 14.47 -9.73 -9.55
CA THR A 134 14.44 -11.01 -8.87
C THR A 134 13.19 -10.99 -8.01
N ALA A 135 12.15 -11.62 -8.55
CA ALA A 135 11.23 -12.33 -7.67
C ALA A 135 12.04 -12.87 -6.48
N ALA A 136 11.50 -12.75 -5.27
CA ALA A 136 12.03 -13.41 -4.08
C ALA A 136 12.57 -14.77 -4.48
N PRO A 137 13.67 -15.31 -3.83
CA PRO A 137 14.14 -16.62 -4.17
C PRO A 137 12.93 -17.53 -4.08
N ALA A 138 12.40 -17.84 -5.25
CA ALA A 138 11.40 -18.87 -5.37
C ALA A 138 12.05 -20.11 -4.75
N SER A 139 11.70 -20.43 -3.52
CA SER A 139 11.51 -21.83 -3.24
C SER A 139 10.69 -22.27 -4.43
N LYS A 140 11.18 -23.23 -5.22
CA LYS A 140 10.53 -23.81 -6.39
C LYS A 140 9.22 -24.46 -5.98
N THR A 141 8.26 -23.67 -5.59
CA THR A 141 6.86 -23.96 -5.61
C THR A 141 6.32 -23.21 -6.81
N ASP A 142 5.66 -23.92 -7.68
CA ASP A 142 4.96 -23.42 -8.85
C ASP A 142 3.95 -22.36 -8.39
N GLY A 143 4.40 -21.10 -8.30
CA GLY A 143 3.65 -20.00 -7.72
C GLY A 143 2.40 -19.77 -8.57
N LYS A 144 1.23 -20.00 -7.98
CA LYS A 144 -0.06 -19.78 -8.62
C LYS A 144 -0.45 -18.32 -8.63
N THR A 145 -1.20 -17.89 -9.63
CA THR A 145 -1.84 -16.57 -9.64
C THR A 145 -3.22 -16.69 -9.01
N ILE A 146 -3.42 -16.01 -7.89
CA ILE A 146 -4.65 -16.08 -7.10
C ILE A 146 -5.36 -14.74 -7.14
N TYR A 147 -6.60 -14.73 -7.56
CA TYR A 147 -7.47 -13.57 -7.42
C TYR A 147 -8.08 -13.57 -6.03
N LEU A 148 -7.67 -12.65 -5.16
CA LEU A 148 -8.28 -12.45 -3.85
C LEU A 148 -9.21 -11.23 -3.93
N ALA A 149 -10.49 -11.48 -4.08
CA ALA A 149 -11.49 -10.44 -4.28
C ALA A 149 -11.42 -9.36 -3.21
N THR A 150 -11.66 -8.10 -3.60
CA THR A 150 -11.86 -7.02 -2.63
C THR A 150 -13.15 -7.25 -1.87
N THR A 151 -13.10 -6.96 -0.58
CA THR A 151 -14.19 -7.21 0.37
C THR A 151 -14.83 -5.91 0.82
N SER A 152 -15.99 -6.02 1.44
CA SER A 152 -16.57 -4.95 2.25
C SER A 152 -15.68 -4.65 3.48
N SER A 153 -15.90 -3.48 4.08
CA SER A 153 -15.05 -2.93 5.15
C SER A 153 -14.94 -3.80 6.42
N ASP A 154 -15.87 -4.72 6.60
CA ASP A 154 -15.91 -5.63 7.75
C ASP A 154 -14.93 -6.82 7.66
N LEU A 155 -14.35 -7.07 6.48
CA LEU A 155 -13.43 -8.18 6.22
C LEU A 155 -12.05 -7.73 5.71
N LEU A 156 -11.71 -6.45 5.81
CA LEU A 156 -10.43 -5.94 5.29
C LEU A 156 -9.22 -6.55 5.99
N VAL A 157 -9.31 -6.73 7.32
CA VAL A 157 -8.24 -7.31 8.13
C VAL A 157 -7.99 -8.77 7.77
N GLU A 158 -9.06 -9.54 7.65
CA GLU A 158 -9.02 -10.95 7.27
C GLU A 158 -8.47 -11.12 5.86
N ARG A 159 -8.89 -10.25 4.94
CA ARG A 159 -8.38 -10.21 3.57
C ARG A 159 -6.87 -9.95 3.53
N ASP A 160 -6.40 -8.97 4.28
CA ASP A 160 -4.98 -8.64 4.35
C ASP A 160 -4.15 -9.78 4.98
N CYS A 161 -4.70 -10.49 5.97
CA CYS A 161 -4.07 -11.69 6.52
C CYS A 161 -3.92 -12.79 5.47
N ILE A 162 -4.98 -13.06 4.71
CA ILE A 162 -4.95 -14.07 3.63
C ILE A 162 -3.97 -13.64 2.53
N LYS A 163 -3.99 -12.36 2.13
CA LYS A 163 -3.07 -11.83 1.12
C LYS A 163 -1.62 -12.06 1.51
N ARG A 164 -1.26 -11.75 2.76
CA ARG A 164 0.10 -11.97 3.28
C ARG A 164 0.49 -13.44 3.23
N GLU A 165 -0.34 -14.31 3.76
CA GLU A 165 -0.09 -15.76 3.80
C GLU A 165 0.12 -16.34 2.38
N LEU A 166 -0.69 -15.94 1.42
CA LEU A 166 -0.55 -16.37 0.03
C LEU A 166 0.74 -15.87 -0.59
N THR A 167 1.09 -14.60 -0.34
CA THR A 167 2.32 -13.98 -0.86
C THR A 167 3.56 -14.63 -0.23
N GLU A 168 3.55 -14.92 1.07
CA GLU A 168 4.64 -15.60 1.77
C GLU A 168 4.88 -17.02 1.24
N ARG A 169 3.82 -17.67 0.76
CA ARG A 169 3.90 -18.98 0.10
C ARG A 169 4.34 -18.93 -1.35
N GLY A 170 4.64 -17.74 -1.86
CA GLY A 170 5.16 -17.54 -3.23
C GLY A 170 4.07 -17.45 -4.30
N HIS A 171 2.81 -17.24 -3.92
CA HIS A 171 1.72 -17.00 -4.86
C HIS A 171 1.66 -15.53 -5.28
N ARG A 172 1.29 -15.28 -6.53
CA ARG A 172 0.95 -13.93 -6.99
C ARG A 172 -0.51 -13.65 -6.64
N VAL A 173 -0.77 -12.56 -5.91
CA VAL A 173 -2.12 -12.20 -5.48
C VAL A 173 -2.61 -10.96 -6.23
N LEU A 174 -3.74 -11.09 -6.91
CA LEU A 174 -4.43 -10.01 -7.61
C LEU A 174 -5.77 -9.69 -6.90
N PRO A 175 -6.29 -8.45 -7.01
CA PRO A 175 -5.67 -7.28 -7.61
C PRO A 175 -4.49 -6.75 -6.79
N ASP A 176 -3.45 -6.28 -7.48
CA ASP A 176 -2.27 -5.64 -6.90
C ASP A 176 -2.39 -4.11 -6.88
N ALA A 177 -3.44 -3.58 -7.50
CA ALA A 177 -3.81 -2.16 -7.53
C ALA A 177 -5.28 -1.95 -7.12
N ASN A 178 -5.65 -0.68 -6.92
CA ASN A 178 -7.04 -0.33 -6.65
C ASN A 178 -7.92 -0.65 -7.86
N LEU A 179 -9.11 -1.20 -7.58
CA LEU A 179 -10.10 -1.49 -8.61
C LEU A 179 -10.73 -0.19 -9.14
N PRO A 180 -11.15 -0.17 -10.43
CA PRO A 180 -11.97 0.90 -10.96
C PRO A 180 -13.26 1.05 -10.15
N LEU A 181 -13.71 2.30 -9.96
CA LEU A 181 -14.94 2.62 -9.22
C LEU A 181 -16.15 2.85 -10.14
N ILE A 182 -15.97 2.67 -11.45
CA ILE A 182 -17.03 2.74 -12.47
C ILE A 182 -17.36 1.32 -12.91
N GLY A 183 -18.64 0.96 -12.89
CA GLY A 183 -19.12 -0.40 -13.15
C GLY A 183 -18.60 -1.03 -14.44
N PRO A 184 -18.80 -0.42 -15.63
CA PRO A 184 -18.29 -0.94 -16.91
C PRO A 184 -16.76 -1.11 -16.94
N GLU A 185 -16.00 -0.21 -16.34
CA GLU A 185 -14.53 -0.31 -16.27
C GLU A 185 -14.12 -1.48 -15.36
N LEU A 186 -14.80 -1.64 -14.23
CA LEU A 186 -14.59 -2.75 -13.32
C LEU A 186 -14.90 -4.10 -13.98
N GLU A 187 -16.01 -4.20 -14.71
CA GLU A 187 -16.36 -5.40 -15.48
C GLU A 187 -15.28 -5.72 -16.54
N GLY A 188 -14.82 -4.70 -17.26
CA GLY A 188 -13.74 -4.86 -18.23
C GLY A 188 -12.46 -5.40 -17.61
N TYR A 189 -12.03 -4.80 -16.49
CA TYR A 189 -10.87 -5.25 -15.73
C TYR A 189 -11.01 -6.70 -15.25
N LEU A 190 -12.16 -7.05 -14.67
CA LEU A 190 -12.40 -8.40 -14.15
C LEU A 190 -12.40 -9.46 -15.27
N ASN A 191 -13.03 -9.16 -16.40
CA ASN A 191 -13.06 -10.06 -17.56
C ASN A 191 -11.65 -10.27 -18.16
N GLU A 192 -10.76 -9.29 -18.04
CA GLU A 192 -9.37 -9.42 -18.48
C GLU A 192 -8.54 -10.24 -17.49
N VAL A 193 -8.68 -10.00 -16.18
CA VAL A 193 -7.78 -10.54 -15.15
C VAL A 193 -8.17 -11.95 -14.70
N LEU A 194 -9.46 -12.23 -14.47
CA LEU A 194 -9.93 -13.49 -13.90
C LEU A 194 -9.54 -14.72 -14.72
N PRO A 195 -9.60 -14.72 -16.06
CA PRO A 195 -9.19 -15.88 -16.86
C PRO A 195 -7.71 -16.26 -16.74
N HIS A 196 -6.88 -15.34 -16.24
CA HIS A 196 -5.45 -15.56 -16.03
C HIS A 196 -5.10 -15.98 -14.59
N CYS A 197 -6.08 -16.20 -13.75
CA CYS A 197 -5.91 -16.65 -12.37
C CYS A 197 -6.17 -18.15 -12.23
N ASP A 198 -5.33 -18.81 -11.44
CA ASP A 198 -5.50 -20.25 -11.14
C ASP A 198 -6.62 -20.50 -10.13
N LEU A 199 -6.92 -19.51 -9.31
CA LEU A 199 -7.91 -19.58 -8.24
C LEU A 199 -8.48 -18.19 -7.96
N ALA A 200 -9.79 -18.10 -7.71
CA ALA A 200 -10.44 -16.93 -7.17
C ALA A 200 -10.96 -17.21 -5.76
N ILE A 201 -10.63 -16.33 -4.80
CA ILE A 201 -11.09 -16.41 -3.41
C ILE A 201 -12.00 -15.23 -3.14
N HIS A 202 -13.23 -15.50 -2.75
CA HIS A 202 -14.24 -14.52 -2.41
C HIS A 202 -14.62 -14.67 -0.93
N MET A 203 -14.46 -13.59 -0.18
CA MET A 203 -14.87 -13.52 1.21
C MET A 203 -16.18 -12.76 1.29
N VAL A 204 -17.17 -13.34 1.95
CA VAL A 204 -18.51 -12.76 2.11
C VAL A 204 -18.70 -12.40 3.58
N GLY A 205 -18.86 -11.12 3.85
CA GLY A 205 -19.14 -10.57 5.19
C GLY A 205 -20.59 -10.23 5.41
N ALA A 206 -20.85 -9.51 6.50
CA ALA A 206 -22.19 -9.06 6.85
C ALA A 206 -22.62 -7.80 6.08
N ARG A 207 -21.69 -7.06 5.50
CA ARG A 207 -21.96 -5.81 4.76
C ARG A 207 -22.03 -6.09 3.26
N TYR A 208 -22.97 -5.41 2.60
CA TYR A 208 -23.13 -5.53 1.13
C TYR A 208 -21.97 -4.95 0.34
N GLY A 209 -21.26 -3.98 0.92
CA GLY A 209 -20.13 -3.31 0.28
C GLY A 209 -20.50 -2.13 -0.60
N MET A 210 -19.49 -1.53 -1.24
CA MET A 210 -19.63 -0.36 -2.09
C MET A 210 -20.25 -0.75 -3.44
N ILE A 211 -21.18 0.08 -3.94
CA ILE A 211 -21.72 -0.04 -5.29
C ILE A 211 -20.93 0.93 -6.18
N PRO A 212 -20.27 0.46 -7.24
CA PRO A 212 -19.59 1.33 -8.20
C PRO A 212 -20.56 2.27 -8.91
N GLU A 213 -20.06 3.38 -9.41
CA GLU A 213 -20.84 4.27 -10.28
C GLU A 213 -21.29 3.51 -11.54
N ASP A 214 -22.52 3.74 -11.98
CA ASP A 214 -23.14 3.03 -13.11
C ASP A 214 -23.27 1.49 -12.93
N ALA A 215 -23.19 0.97 -11.70
CA ALA A 215 -23.45 -0.43 -11.40
C ALA A 215 -24.75 -0.61 -10.59
N GLN A 216 -25.36 -1.82 -10.69
CA GLN A 216 -26.55 -2.19 -9.94
C GLN A 216 -26.26 -3.11 -8.74
N CYS A 217 -25.04 -3.55 -8.57
CA CYS A 217 -24.61 -4.44 -7.50
C CYS A 217 -23.28 -3.98 -6.90
N SER A 218 -22.95 -4.52 -5.73
CA SER A 218 -21.70 -4.15 -5.06
C SER A 218 -20.47 -4.70 -5.80
N VAL A 219 -19.30 -4.09 -5.53
CA VAL A 219 -18.00 -4.59 -6.01
C VAL A 219 -17.83 -6.08 -5.67
N SER A 220 -18.16 -6.48 -4.44
CA SER A 220 -18.03 -7.86 -3.98
C SER A 220 -18.94 -8.82 -4.77
N GLU A 221 -20.20 -8.42 -5.02
CA GLU A 221 -21.14 -9.20 -5.79
C GLU A 221 -20.72 -9.31 -7.26
N LEU A 222 -20.27 -8.19 -7.86
CA LEU A 222 -19.82 -8.17 -9.25
C LEU A 222 -18.63 -9.10 -9.48
N GLN A 223 -17.62 -9.03 -8.59
CA GLN A 223 -16.47 -9.93 -8.62
C GLN A 223 -16.88 -11.41 -8.52
N ASN A 224 -17.81 -11.73 -7.61
CA ASN A 224 -18.28 -13.11 -7.43
C ASN A 224 -19.09 -13.62 -8.62
N ARG A 225 -19.82 -12.74 -9.30
CA ARG A 225 -20.64 -13.11 -10.46
C ARG A 225 -19.81 -13.41 -11.71
N LEU A 226 -18.65 -12.74 -11.85
CA LEU A 226 -17.79 -12.87 -13.02
C LEU A 226 -16.68 -13.92 -12.86
N ALA A 227 -16.41 -14.36 -11.64
CA ALA A 227 -15.44 -15.42 -11.33
C ALA A 227 -16.06 -16.82 -11.51
#